data_5bf9f1b82f9356d7b263efd618e96f17
#
_entry.id   5bf9f1b82f9356d7b263efd618e96f17
#
_cell.length_a   1.000
_cell.length_b   1.000
_cell.length_c   1.000
_cell.angle_alpha   90.00
_cell.angle_beta   90.00
_cell.angle_gamma   90.00
#
_symmetry.space_group_name_H-M   'P 1'
#
loop_
_entity.id
_entity.type
_entity.pdbx_description
1 polymer ?
#
loop_
_entity_poly.entity_id
_entity_poly.type
_entity_poly.pdbx_seq_one_letter_code
_entity_poly.pdbx_strand_id
1 'polypeptide(L)'
;MTSFDDLVARARRLAVPGERHLLGLCGPPGAGKSTLAQRLVDALGEPAVYVGMDGFHLAQVELNRLGRAERKGAPDTFDAAGYVHLLARLRAHRAGEVVYAPEFRREIEEPIACAVPVPPEVPLVITEGNYLLLPDPPWSRVRPLLDEVWFLAPDEDLRIRRLIERHRAFGRSLEAARGRALGSDQANADRVNPTAHSSDLVLRKIP
;
A
#
# COMPACT_ATOMS: atom_id res chain seq x y z
N MET A 1 -14.29 -17.57 -9.46
CA MET A 1 -13.61 -16.26 -9.57
C MET A 1 -14.16 -15.39 -8.46
N THR A 2 -13.35 -14.77 -7.64
CA THR A 2 -13.82 -13.85 -6.59
C THR A 2 -14.34 -12.59 -7.25
N SER A 3 -15.59 -12.24 -7.07
CA SER A 3 -16.18 -11.00 -7.57
C SER A 3 -15.79 -9.81 -6.70
N PHE A 4 -16.01 -8.57 -7.17
CA PHE A 4 -15.80 -7.39 -6.33
C PHE A 4 -16.73 -7.39 -5.11
N ASP A 5 -17.98 -7.82 -5.29
CA ASP A 5 -18.96 -7.91 -4.20
C ASP A 5 -18.53 -8.92 -3.12
N ASP A 6 -17.89 -10.05 -3.51
CA ASP A 6 -17.31 -11.00 -2.55
C ASP A 6 -16.19 -10.36 -1.73
N LEU A 7 -15.35 -9.51 -2.36
CA LEU A 7 -14.29 -8.77 -1.65
C LEU A 7 -14.87 -7.72 -0.69
N VAL A 8 -15.88 -6.98 -1.13
CA VAL A 8 -16.60 -6.01 -0.27
C VAL A 8 -17.24 -6.73 0.92
N ALA A 9 -17.93 -7.86 0.67
CA ALA A 9 -18.54 -8.66 1.74
C ALA A 9 -17.48 -9.22 2.70
N ARG A 10 -16.30 -9.60 2.20
CA ARG A 10 -15.18 -10.08 3.05
C ARG A 10 -14.59 -8.95 3.89
N ALA A 11 -14.32 -7.78 3.30
CA ALA A 11 -13.83 -6.62 4.02
C ALA A 11 -14.83 -6.11 5.07
N ARG A 12 -16.14 -6.15 4.75
CA ARG A 12 -17.20 -5.73 5.68
C ARG A 12 -17.24 -6.57 6.95
N ARG A 13 -16.85 -7.86 6.90
CA ARG A 13 -16.77 -8.70 8.10
C ARG A 13 -15.68 -8.26 9.08
N LEU A 14 -14.67 -7.51 8.60
CA LEU A 14 -13.65 -6.92 9.45
C LEU A 14 -14.09 -5.57 10.05
N ALA A 15 -15.13 -4.94 9.50
CA ALA A 15 -15.62 -3.65 9.99
C ALA A 15 -16.57 -3.84 11.21
N VAL A 16 -16.02 -4.30 12.34
CA VAL A 16 -16.78 -4.57 13.58
C VAL A 16 -16.82 -3.30 14.44
N PRO A 17 -18.00 -2.74 14.72
CA PRO A 17 -18.11 -1.55 15.55
C PRO A 17 -17.50 -1.77 16.96
N GLY A 18 -16.72 -0.77 17.42
CA GLY A 18 -16.05 -0.83 18.73
C GLY A 18 -14.68 -1.53 18.72
N GLU A 19 -14.30 -2.15 17.61
CA GLU A 19 -12.98 -2.74 17.39
C GLU A 19 -12.26 -2.02 16.23
N ARG A 20 -10.95 -2.20 16.11
CA ARG A 20 -10.18 -1.71 14.98
C ARG A 20 -9.44 -2.86 14.31
N HIS A 21 -9.79 -3.12 13.06
CA HIS A 21 -9.14 -4.11 12.21
C HIS A 21 -8.35 -3.44 11.09
N LEU A 22 -7.26 -4.10 10.67
CA LEU A 22 -6.38 -3.64 9.60
C LEU A 22 -6.34 -4.68 8.48
N LEU A 23 -6.83 -4.28 7.29
CA LEU A 23 -6.75 -5.08 6.07
C LEU A 23 -5.57 -4.58 5.21
N GLY A 24 -4.61 -5.45 4.93
CA GLY A 24 -3.48 -5.17 4.06
C GLY A 24 -3.72 -5.60 2.61
N LEU A 25 -3.43 -4.72 1.65
CA LEU A 25 -3.37 -5.05 0.22
C LEU A 25 -1.90 -5.03 -0.22
N CYS A 26 -1.33 -6.19 -0.49
CA CYS A 26 0.07 -6.35 -0.90
C CYS A 26 0.19 -6.76 -2.37
N GLY A 27 1.35 -6.56 -2.97
CA GLY A 27 1.63 -6.98 -4.33
C GLY A 27 2.65 -6.08 -5.02
N PRO A 28 3.16 -6.46 -6.20
CA PRO A 28 4.21 -5.72 -6.90
C PRO A 28 3.73 -4.35 -7.38
N PRO A 29 4.66 -3.45 -7.75
CA PRO A 29 4.32 -2.20 -8.42
C PRO A 29 3.45 -2.45 -9.67
N GLY A 30 2.41 -1.63 -9.87
CA GLY A 30 1.47 -1.80 -10.99
C GLY A 30 0.39 -2.85 -10.79
N ALA A 31 0.34 -3.54 -9.64
CA ALA A 31 -0.67 -4.57 -9.37
C ALA A 31 -2.09 -4.03 -9.21
N GLY A 32 -2.30 -2.72 -8.99
CA GLY A 32 -3.63 -2.12 -8.82
C GLY A 32 -4.10 -2.06 -7.37
N LYS A 33 -3.19 -2.13 -6.40
CA LYS A 33 -3.49 -2.10 -4.95
C LYS A 33 -4.27 -0.86 -4.53
N SER A 34 -3.74 0.33 -4.82
CA SER A 34 -4.38 1.61 -4.44
C SER A 34 -5.77 1.76 -5.08
N THR A 35 -5.92 1.31 -6.34
CA THR A 35 -7.23 1.30 -7.02
C THR A 35 -8.22 0.40 -6.29
N LEU A 36 -7.80 -0.81 -5.90
CA LEU A 36 -8.67 -1.72 -5.16
C LEU A 36 -8.98 -1.18 -3.76
N ALA A 37 -7.98 -0.60 -3.06
CA ALA A 37 -8.17 0.02 -1.75
C ALA A 37 -9.23 1.12 -1.80
N GLN A 38 -9.11 2.05 -2.75
CA GLN A 38 -10.07 3.15 -2.90
C GLN A 38 -11.48 2.63 -3.22
N ARG A 39 -11.60 1.70 -4.18
CA ARG A 39 -12.91 1.08 -4.52
C ARG A 39 -13.56 0.38 -3.32
N LEU A 40 -12.77 -0.30 -2.47
CA LEU A 40 -13.28 -0.93 -1.26
C LEU A 40 -13.77 0.11 -0.25
N VAL A 41 -13.00 1.18 -0.01
CA VAL A 41 -13.42 2.28 0.88
C VAL A 41 -14.70 2.92 0.36
N ASP A 42 -14.77 3.24 -0.94
CA ASP A 42 -15.97 3.83 -1.56
C ASP A 42 -17.22 2.95 -1.41
N ALA A 43 -17.04 1.61 -1.57
CA ALA A 43 -18.15 0.64 -1.43
C ALA A 43 -18.55 0.34 0.02
N LEU A 44 -17.64 0.49 0.96
CA LEU A 44 -17.89 0.30 2.41
C LEU A 44 -18.46 1.56 3.05
N GLY A 45 -18.04 2.75 2.59
CA GLY A 45 -18.42 4.04 3.16
C GLY A 45 -17.73 4.35 4.49
N GLU A 46 -18.40 5.07 5.38
CA GLU A 46 -17.87 5.57 6.66
C GLU A 46 -17.14 4.57 7.56
N PRO A 47 -17.47 3.25 7.57
CA PRO A 47 -16.74 2.30 8.40
C PRO A 47 -15.31 1.99 7.94
N ALA A 48 -14.83 2.56 6.84
CA ALA A 48 -13.49 2.27 6.33
C ALA A 48 -12.70 3.53 5.96
N VAL A 49 -11.40 3.52 6.28
CA VAL A 49 -10.44 4.56 5.86
C VAL A 49 -9.23 3.93 5.18
N TYR A 50 -8.74 4.59 4.14
CA TYR A 50 -7.52 4.20 3.43
C TYR A 50 -6.29 4.89 4.02
N VAL A 51 -5.24 4.10 4.31
CA VAL A 51 -3.93 4.57 4.77
C VAL A 51 -2.83 3.87 3.97
N GLY A 52 -2.25 4.54 2.99
CA GLY A 52 -1.22 3.99 2.11
C GLY A 52 0.18 3.98 2.73
N MET A 53 0.95 2.91 2.46
CA MET A 53 2.38 2.84 2.81
C MET A 53 3.20 3.94 2.13
N ASP A 54 2.78 4.37 0.95
CA ASP A 54 3.49 5.38 0.15
C ASP A 54 3.66 6.72 0.89
N GLY A 55 2.78 7.04 1.86
CA GLY A 55 2.94 8.20 2.75
C GLY A 55 4.21 8.16 3.62
N PHE A 56 4.89 7.04 3.68
CA PHE A 56 6.15 6.85 4.41
C PHE A 56 7.40 6.88 3.52
N HIS A 57 7.28 7.31 2.25
CA HIS A 57 8.48 7.62 1.46
C HIS A 57 9.35 8.66 2.19
N LEU A 58 10.65 8.48 2.13
CA LEU A 58 11.56 9.56 2.52
C LEU A 58 11.42 10.72 1.51
N ALA A 59 11.47 11.95 2.01
CA ALA A 59 11.41 13.15 1.18
C ALA A 59 12.56 13.16 0.15
N GLN A 60 12.34 13.79 -1.02
CA GLN A 60 13.34 13.83 -2.07
C GLN A 60 14.68 14.43 -1.61
N VAL A 61 14.63 15.45 -0.76
CA VAL A 61 15.83 16.07 -0.17
C VAL A 61 16.66 15.05 0.64
N GLU A 62 16.00 14.19 1.40
CA GLU A 62 16.67 13.15 2.19
C GLU A 62 17.19 12.01 1.31
N LEU A 63 16.43 11.60 0.30
CA LEU A 63 16.89 10.62 -0.69
C LEU A 63 18.16 11.10 -1.41
N ASN A 64 18.24 12.38 -1.76
CA ASN A 64 19.42 12.98 -2.37
C ASN A 64 20.62 12.93 -1.40
N ARG A 65 20.42 13.32 -0.13
CA ARG A 65 21.46 13.26 0.90
C ARG A 65 22.00 11.85 1.10
N LEU A 66 21.13 10.84 1.00
CA LEU A 66 21.48 9.42 1.18
C LEU A 66 22.01 8.76 -0.11
N GLY A 67 22.00 9.45 -1.25
CA GLY A 67 22.36 8.87 -2.54
C GLY A 67 21.38 7.78 -3.01
N ARG A 68 20.08 7.89 -2.66
CA ARG A 68 19.04 6.89 -2.94
C ARG A 68 17.96 7.37 -3.90
N ALA A 69 18.08 8.57 -4.46
CA ALA A 69 17.05 9.19 -5.31
C ALA A 69 16.70 8.35 -6.54
N GLU A 70 17.72 7.76 -7.21
CA GLU A 70 17.53 6.97 -8.44
C GLU A 70 16.70 5.69 -8.21
N ARG A 71 16.65 5.19 -6.98
CA ARG A 71 15.89 4.00 -6.62
C ARG A 71 14.71 4.29 -5.69
N LYS A 72 14.19 5.52 -5.71
CA LYS A 72 12.96 5.89 -4.97
C LYS A 72 11.85 4.88 -5.25
N GLY A 73 11.26 4.34 -4.18
CA GLY A 73 10.31 3.23 -4.22
C GLY A 73 10.93 1.87 -3.85
N ALA A 74 12.26 1.76 -3.67
CA ALA A 74 12.91 0.58 -3.09
C ALA A 74 12.65 0.50 -1.56
N PRO A 75 12.74 -0.70 -0.93
CA PRO A 75 12.39 -0.88 0.49
C PRO A 75 13.10 0.06 1.47
N ASP A 76 14.33 0.46 1.15
CA ASP A 76 15.17 1.32 2.00
C ASP A 76 15.04 2.83 1.67
N THR A 77 14.03 3.20 0.90
CA THR A 77 13.66 4.58 0.60
C THR A 77 12.39 5.03 1.33
N PHE A 78 12.03 4.27 2.37
CA PHE A 78 10.88 4.51 3.24
C PHE A 78 11.31 4.60 4.70
N ASP A 79 10.54 5.32 5.51
CA ASP A 79 10.53 5.17 6.96
C ASP A 79 9.66 3.97 7.34
N ALA A 80 10.23 2.77 7.15
CA ALA A 80 9.52 1.53 7.45
C ALA A 80 9.21 1.37 8.95
N ALA A 81 10.08 1.89 9.84
CA ALA A 81 9.84 1.84 11.28
C ALA A 81 8.69 2.77 11.67
N GLY A 82 8.62 3.97 11.12
CA GLY A 82 7.50 4.89 11.31
C GLY A 82 6.18 4.29 10.83
N TYR A 83 6.18 3.60 9.68
CA TYR A 83 5.00 2.89 9.19
C TYR A 83 4.53 1.79 10.16
N VAL A 84 5.45 0.95 10.64
CA VAL A 84 5.14 -0.08 11.67
C VAL A 84 4.53 0.55 12.93
N HIS A 85 5.11 1.67 13.41
CA HIS A 85 4.59 2.37 14.58
C HIS A 85 3.21 2.97 14.36
N LEU A 86 2.93 3.51 13.16
CA LEU A 86 1.59 3.98 12.82
C LEU A 86 0.58 2.82 12.85
N LEU A 87 0.88 1.69 12.20
CA LEU A 87 -0.03 0.52 12.21
C LEU A 87 -0.27 0.01 13.63
N ALA A 88 0.76 -0.07 14.47
CA ALA A 88 0.62 -0.45 15.87
C ALA A 88 -0.28 0.53 16.66
N ARG A 89 -0.12 1.85 16.43
CA ARG A 89 -0.97 2.89 17.04
C ARG A 89 -2.42 2.78 16.58
N LEU A 90 -2.64 2.55 15.28
CA LEU A 90 -3.99 2.33 14.72
C LEU A 90 -4.63 1.09 15.35
N ARG A 91 -3.91 -0.02 15.44
CA ARG A 91 -4.41 -1.27 16.04
C ARG A 91 -4.73 -1.12 17.53
N ALA A 92 -3.98 -0.30 18.27
CA ALA A 92 -4.21 -0.08 19.70
C ALA A 92 -5.56 0.57 20.02
N HIS A 93 -6.18 1.23 19.04
CA HIS A 93 -7.54 1.78 19.07
C HIS A 93 -7.92 2.42 20.42
N ARG A 94 -7.42 3.61 20.67
CA ARG A 94 -7.73 4.36 21.89
C ARG A 94 -8.98 5.20 21.70
N ALA A 95 -9.94 5.06 22.63
CA ALA A 95 -11.15 5.85 22.62
C ALA A 95 -10.85 7.37 22.65
N GLY A 96 -11.50 8.13 21.77
CA GLY A 96 -11.35 9.58 21.66
C GLY A 96 -10.05 10.04 20.97
N GLU A 97 -9.17 9.14 20.51
CA GLU A 97 -7.93 9.49 19.80
C GLU A 97 -8.15 9.48 18.29
N VAL A 98 -8.00 10.64 17.63
CA VAL A 98 -7.85 10.72 16.17
C VAL A 98 -6.37 10.45 15.82
N VAL A 99 -6.11 9.42 15.02
CA VAL A 99 -4.77 9.13 14.51
C VAL A 99 -4.61 9.79 13.14
N TYR A 100 -3.57 10.61 12.95
CA TYR A 100 -3.27 11.25 11.67
C TYR A 100 -2.19 10.45 10.94
N ALA A 101 -2.52 9.98 9.73
CA ALA A 101 -1.58 9.30 8.84
C ALA A 101 -1.06 10.24 7.74
N PRO A 102 0.14 10.00 7.19
CA PRO A 102 0.62 10.72 6.03
C PRO A 102 -0.04 10.20 4.74
N GLU A 103 -0.02 11.04 3.69
CA GLU A 103 -0.43 10.70 2.33
C GLU A 103 0.69 11.03 1.34
N PHE A 104 0.89 10.22 0.32
CA PHE A 104 1.81 10.54 -0.76
C PHE A 104 1.10 11.31 -1.87
N ARG A 105 1.58 12.51 -2.16
CA ARG A 105 1.07 13.37 -3.23
C ARG A 105 1.91 13.20 -4.48
N ARG A 106 1.35 12.55 -5.49
CA ARG A 106 2.05 12.26 -6.75
C ARG A 106 2.34 13.49 -7.59
N GLU A 107 1.53 14.55 -7.44
CA GLU A 107 1.69 15.81 -8.15
C GLU A 107 2.99 16.54 -7.79
N ILE A 108 3.46 16.31 -6.56
CA ILE A 108 4.70 16.89 -6.03
C ILE A 108 5.74 15.82 -5.71
N GLU A 109 5.40 14.54 -5.90
CA GLU A 109 6.26 13.39 -5.59
C GLU A 109 6.79 13.37 -4.14
N GLU A 110 5.98 13.82 -3.17
CA GLU A 110 6.35 13.92 -1.76
C GLU A 110 5.26 13.39 -0.80
N PRO A 111 5.67 12.85 0.36
CA PRO A 111 4.74 12.54 1.44
C PRO A 111 4.32 13.81 2.18
N ILE A 112 3.04 13.92 2.49
CA ILE A 112 2.47 15.00 3.30
C ILE A 112 2.07 14.42 4.66
N ALA A 113 2.67 14.92 5.71
CA ALA A 113 2.36 14.51 7.07
C ALA A 113 0.94 14.90 7.49
N CYS A 114 0.31 14.08 8.34
CA CYS A 114 -0.99 14.38 8.96
C CYS A 114 -2.13 14.69 7.98
N ALA A 115 -2.10 14.11 6.78
CA ALA A 115 -3.07 14.38 5.73
C ALA A 115 -4.35 13.54 5.83
N VAL A 116 -4.28 12.37 6.47
CA VAL A 116 -5.40 11.43 6.57
C VAL A 116 -5.80 11.27 8.04
N PRO A 117 -6.95 11.82 8.46
CA PRO A 117 -7.48 11.56 9.79
C PRO A 117 -8.10 10.16 9.85
N VAL A 118 -7.82 9.43 10.92
CA VAL A 118 -8.47 8.16 11.25
C VAL A 118 -9.16 8.32 12.60
N PRO A 119 -10.46 8.66 12.60
CA PRO A 119 -11.25 8.84 13.81
C PRO A 119 -11.39 7.53 14.61
N PRO A 120 -11.61 7.60 15.95
CA PRO A 120 -11.74 6.41 16.79
C PRO A 120 -12.95 5.54 16.40
N GLU A 121 -13.97 6.09 15.76
CA GLU A 121 -15.19 5.36 15.37
C GLU A 121 -14.97 4.46 14.15
N VAL A 122 -13.90 4.67 13.36
CA VAL A 122 -13.63 3.89 12.15
C VAL A 122 -13.16 2.48 12.54
N PRO A 123 -13.94 1.42 12.27
CA PRO A 123 -13.57 0.06 12.65
C PRO A 123 -12.58 -0.59 11.70
N LEU A 124 -12.47 -0.16 10.44
CA LEU A 124 -11.61 -0.79 9.44
C LEU A 124 -10.63 0.21 8.81
N VAL A 125 -9.34 -0.09 8.91
CA VAL A 125 -8.30 0.59 8.13
C VAL A 125 -7.85 -0.33 7.00
N ILE A 126 -7.96 0.15 5.76
CA ILE A 126 -7.41 -0.52 4.59
C ILE A 126 -6.06 0.12 4.30
N THR A 127 -4.99 -0.66 4.47
CA THR A 127 -3.63 -0.21 4.14
C THR A 127 -3.11 -0.95 2.92
N GLU A 128 -2.27 -0.31 2.12
CA GLU A 128 -1.65 -0.99 0.98
C GLU A 128 -0.18 -0.62 0.84
N GLY A 129 0.56 -1.53 0.23
CA GLY A 129 1.97 -1.32 -0.09
C GLY A 129 2.64 -2.53 -0.70
N ASN A 130 3.81 -2.30 -1.30
CA ASN A 130 4.58 -3.38 -1.90
C ASN A 130 5.18 -4.30 -0.82
N TYR A 131 5.53 -3.76 0.35
CA TYR A 131 6.44 -4.40 1.30
C TYR A 131 5.78 -4.95 2.56
N LEU A 132 4.44 -5.07 2.59
CA LEU A 132 3.69 -5.51 3.78
C LEU A 132 4.04 -6.93 4.25
N LEU A 133 4.59 -7.75 3.36
CA LEU A 133 4.92 -9.16 3.60
C LEU A 133 6.41 -9.46 3.51
N LEU A 134 7.29 -8.45 3.37
CA LEU A 134 8.73 -8.69 3.34
C LEU A 134 9.22 -9.28 4.68
N PRO A 135 10.07 -10.33 4.63
CA PRO A 135 10.55 -11.01 5.82
C PRO A 135 11.65 -10.24 6.58
N ASP A 136 12.27 -9.25 5.94
CA ASP A 136 13.39 -8.52 6.51
C ASP A 136 12.94 -7.38 7.44
N PRO A 137 13.58 -7.16 8.62
CA PRO A 137 13.30 -6.00 9.47
C PRO A 137 13.61 -4.67 8.75
N PRO A 138 12.84 -3.61 9.03
CA PRO A 138 11.69 -3.56 9.93
C PRO A 138 10.37 -4.04 9.31
N TRP A 139 10.32 -4.33 7.99
CA TRP A 139 9.11 -4.73 7.25
C TRP A 139 8.44 -6.00 7.80
N SER A 140 9.22 -6.97 8.29
CA SER A 140 8.70 -8.20 8.89
C SER A 140 7.77 -7.98 10.09
N ARG A 141 7.79 -6.77 10.68
CA ARG A 141 6.92 -6.38 11.80
C ARG A 141 5.53 -5.91 11.33
N VAL A 142 5.32 -5.73 10.01
CA VAL A 142 4.03 -5.28 9.46
C VAL A 142 2.99 -6.38 9.50
N ARG A 143 3.31 -7.58 8.95
CA ARG A 143 2.34 -8.69 8.83
C ARG A 143 1.63 -9.04 10.15
N PRO A 144 2.30 -9.11 11.32
CA PRO A 144 1.65 -9.41 12.60
C PRO A 144 0.65 -8.34 13.07
N LEU A 145 0.69 -7.14 12.52
CA LEU A 145 -0.22 -6.05 12.84
C LEU A 145 -1.50 -6.06 11.99
N LEU A 146 -1.53 -6.86 10.92
CA LEU A 146 -2.65 -6.94 9.99
C LEU A 146 -3.53 -8.16 10.31
N ASP A 147 -4.84 -7.95 10.36
CA ASP A 147 -5.81 -9.03 10.61
C ASP A 147 -5.97 -9.90 9.38
N GLU A 148 -5.91 -9.29 8.20
CA GLU A 148 -5.95 -10.01 6.92
C GLU A 148 -5.06 -9.32 5.88
N VAL A 149 -4.44 -10.10 5.00
CA VAL A 149 -3.64 -9.58 3.87
C VAL A 149 -4.06 -10.23 2.56
N TRP A 150 -4.41 -9.40 1.57
CA TRP A 150 -4.70 -9.85 0.22
C TRP A 150 -3.55 -9.50 -0.71
N PHE A 151 -3.04 -10.50 -1.43
CA PHE A 151 -1.95 -10.30 -2.39
C PHE A 151 -2.51 -10.21 -3.81
N LEU A 152 -2.20 -9.10 -4.48
CA LEU A 152 -2.59 -8.86 -5.87
C LEU A 152 -1.48 -9.37 -6.79
N ALA A 153 -1.78 -10.43 -7.56
CA ALA A 153 -0.88 -11.08 -8.50
C ALA A 153 -1.46 -11.03 -9.92
N PRO A 154 -1.59 -9.85 -10.55
CA PRO A 154 -2.09 -9.74 -11.92
C PRO A 154 -1.13 -10.42 -12.90
N ASP A 155 -1.62 -10.63 -14.13
CA ASP A 155 -0.79 -10.99 -15.26
C ASP A 155 0.37 -10.00 -15.44
N GLU A 156 1.56 -10.51 -15.72
CA GLU A 156 2.81 -9.73 -15.76
C GLU A 156 2.80 -8.68 -16.88
N ASP A 157 2.32 -9.03 -18.06
CA ASP A 157 2.24 -8.10 -19.18
C ASP A 157 1.26 -6.96 -18.89
N LEU A 158 0.13 -7.29 -18.24
CA LEU A 158 -0.84 -6.29 -17.80
C LEU A 158 -0.22 -5.32 -16.77
N ARG A 159 0.53 -5.86 -15.82
CA ARG A 159 1.24 -5.09 -14.78
C ARG A 159 2.23 -4.11 -15.40
N ILE A 160 3.07 -4.60 -16.32
CA ILE A 160 4.09 -3.79 -17.01
C ILE A 160 3.42 -2.68 -17.85
N ARG A 161 2.37 -3.00 -18.61
CA ARG A 161 1.61 -2.00 -19.37
C ARG A 161 1.08 -0.89 -18.47
N ARG A 162 0.43 -1.24 -17.35
CA ARG A 162 -0.08 -0.26 -16.37
C ARG A 162 1.03 0.63 -15.79
N LEU A 163 2.21 0.07 -15.53
CA LEU A 163 3.37 0.85 -15.04
C LEU A 163 3.85 1.85 -16.09
N ILE A 164 4.02 1.42 -17.34
CA ILE A 164 4.45 2.29 -18.43
C ILE A 164 3.44 3.43 -18.63
N GLU A 165 2.15 3.12 -18.67
CA GLU A 165 1.08 4.12 -18.81
C GLU A 165 1.09 5.11 -17.64
N ARG A 166 1.23 4.63 -16.40
CA ARG A 166 1.33 5.47 -15.20
C ARG A 166 2.53 6.40 -15.28
N HIS A 167 3.72 5.89 -15.59
CA HIS A 167 4.92 6.72 -15.71
C HIS A 167 4.79 7.78 -16.81
N ARG A 168 4.12 7.47 -17.90
CA ARG A 168 3.83 8.44 -18.97
C ARG A 168 2.84 9.52 -18.54
N ALA A 169 1.80 9.14 -17.83
CA ALA A 169 0.80 10.09 -17.30
C ALA A 169 1.43 11.12 -16.34
N PHE A 170 2.54 10.75 -15.67
CA PHE A 170 3.33 11.65 -14.83
C PHE A 170 4.55 12.27 -15.55
N GLY A 171 4.47 12.43 -16.88
CA GLY A 171 5.39 13.27 -17.66
C GLY A 171 6.67 12.57 -18.14
N ARG A 172 6.85 11.25 -17.97
CA ARG A 172 8.02 10.55 -18.50
C ARG A 172 7.87 10.26 -20.00
N SER A 173 8.99 10.31 -20.74
CA SER A 173 9.02 9.77 -22.10
C SER A 173 8.71 8.27 -22.10
N LEU A 174 8.30 7.71 -23.25
CA LEU A 174 8.03 6.26 -23.36
C LEU A 174 9.27 5.42 -23.03
N GLU A 175 10.45 5.86 -23.47
CA GLU A 175 11.72 5.19 -23.18
C GLU A 175 12.04 5.20 -21.69
N ALA A 176 11.96 6.35 -21.02
CA ALA A 176 12.18 6.48 -19.59
C ALA A 176 11.14 5.69 -18.78
N ALA A 177 9.87 5.67 -19.22
CA ALA A 177 8.80 4.90 -18.59
C ALA A 177 9.06 3.38 -18.68
N ARG A 178 9.51 2.89 -19.85
CA ARG A 178 9.90 1.49 -20.04
C ARG A 178 11.11 1.12 -19.21
N GLY A 179 12.15 1.97 -19.23
CA GLY A 179 13.37 1.76 -18.44
C GLY A 179 13.06 1.64 -16.96
N ARG A 180 12.14 2.46 -16.42
CA ARG A 180 11.71 2.39 -15.02
C ARG A 180 10.89 1.14 -14.73
N ALA A 181 9.91 0.83 -15.55
CA ALA A 181 9.03 -0.31 -15.38
C ALA A 181 9.79 -1.65 -15.42
N LEU A 182 10.75 -1.81 -16.32
CA LEU A 182 11.56 -3.01 -16.48
C LEU A 182 12.82 -3.03 -15.60
N GLY A 183 13.20 -1.89 -15.02
CA GLY A 183 14.34 -1.74 -14.11
C GLY A 183 13.93 -1.80 -12.66
N SER A 184 13.81 -0.64 -12.03
CA SER A 184 13.56 -0.55 -10.58
C SER A 184 12.22 -1.13 -10.14
N ASP A 185 11.15 -0.95 -10.94
CA ASP A 185 9.85 -1.54 -10.61
C ASP A 185 9.88 -3.07 -10.73
N GLN A 186 10.60 -3.61 -11.73
CA GLN A 186 10.79 -5.06 -11.86
C GLN A 186 11.62 -5.62 -10.70
N ALA A 187 12.73 -4.98 -10.34
CA ALA A 187 13.54 -5.40 -9.20
C ALA A 187 12.73 -5.42 -7.88
N ASN A 188 11.79 -4.48 -7.72
CA ASN A 188 10.87 -4.49 -6.59
C ASN A 188 9.85 -5.63 -6.72
N ALA A 189 9.31 -5.91 -7.92
CA ALA A 189 8.40 -7.03 -8.15
C ALA A 189 9.05 -8.39 -7.82
N ASP A 190 10.31 -8.58 -8.23
CA ASP A 190 11.07 -9.81 -7.97
C ASP A 190 11.25 -10.07 -6.45
N ARG A 191 11.34 -9.01 -5.64
CA ARG A 191 11.38 -9.11 -4.17
C ARG A 191 10.00 -9.38 -3.55
N VAL A 192 8.95 -8.83 -4.13
CA VAL A 192 7.59 -8.87 -3.56
C VAL A 192 6.86 -10.15 -3.94
N ASN A 193 6.96 -10.61 -5.20
CA ASN A 193 6.22 -11.77 -5.71
C ASN A 193 6.42 -13.05 -4.87
N PRO A 194 7.64 -13.39 -4.39
CA PRO A 194 7.85 -14.56 -3.54
C PRO A 194 7.09 -14.51 -2.21
N THR A 195 6.68 -13.33 -1.73
CA THR A 195 6.00 -13.17 -0.44
C THR A 195 4.50 -13.50 -0.50
N ALA A 196 3.95 -13.76 -1.68
CA ALA A 196 2.53 -14.07 -1.88
C ALA A 196 2.01 -15.23 -1.02
N HIS A 197 2.87 -16.21 -0.69
CA HIS A 197 2.52 -17.36 0.15
C HIS A 197 2.18 -16.97 1.60
N SER A 198 2.59 -15.80 2.06
CA SER A 198 2.32 -15.29 3.42
C SER A 198 1.03 -14.49 3.50
N SER A 199 0.25 -14.40 2.42
CA SER A 199 -1.05 -13.72 2.37
C SER A 199 -2.21 -14.67 2.67
N ASP A 200 -3.34 -14.11 3.12
CA ASP A 200 -4.57 -14.86 3.40
C ASP A 200 -5.43 -15.07 2.14
N LEU A 201 -5.21 -14.27 1.12
CA LEU A 201 -5.90 -14.36 -0.17
C LEU A 201 -4.99 -13.89 -1.31
N VAL A 202 -4.92 -14.68 -2.39
CA VAL A 202 -4.21 -14.28 -3.62
C VAL A 202 -5.21 -13.96 -4.72
N LEU A 203 -5.18 -12.71 -5.22
CA LEU A 203 -6.03 -12.20 -6.28
C LEU A 203 -5.27 -12.16 -7.62
N ARG A 204 -5.50 -13.13 -8.50
CA ARG A 204 -4.88 -13.20 -9.84
C ARG A 204 -5.61 -12.37 -10.88
N LYS A 205 -6.91 -12.12 -10.69
CA LYS A 205 -7.73 -11.19 -11.48
C LYS A 205 -8.34 -10.20 -10.51
N ILE A 206 -8.13 -8.91 -10.78
CA ILE A 206 -8.73 -7.84 -9.99
C ILE A 206 -10.07 -7.51 -10.66
N PRO A 207 -11.17 -7.70 -9.97
CA PRO A 207 -12.51 -7.48 -10.53
C PRO A 207 -12.83 -5.98 -10.70
#